data_85b098412aab7e3ebce20007d61db4b6
#
_entry.id   85b098412aab7e3ebce20007d61db4b6
#
_cell.length_a   1.000
_cell.length_b   1.000
_cell.length_c   1.000
_cell.angle_alpha   90.00
_cell.angle_beta   90.00
_cell.angle_gamma   90.00
#
_symmetry.space_group_name_H-M   'P 1'
#
loop_
_entity.id
_entity.type
_entity.pdbx_description
1 polymer ?
#
loop_
_entity_poly.entity_id
_entity_poly.type
_entity_poly.pdbx_seq_one_letter_code
_entity_poly.pdbx_strand_id
1 'polypeptide(L)'
;MAESMIEGVDFVAVSTTDLERAIEFYGDTLGLERSVYLPERNYAEFETGNLTLSVIDAEKMGLAHSVRGQHIALHVADVQAARKQLEEDGVQFQGDVFDTGVCHMALFTDPDGNPLMLHHRYAPRS
;
A
#
# COMPACT_ATOMS: atom_id res chain seq x y z
N MET A 1 5.40 -13.37 31.34
CA MET A 1 4.90 -12.96 30.04
C MET A 1 4.52 -14.20 29.23
N ALA A 2 3.30 -14.23 28.72
CA ALA A 2 2.85 -15.35 27.92
C ALA A 2 3.45 -15.29 26.51
N GLU A 3 3.81 -16.45 25.97
CA GLU A 3 4.21 -16.52 24.56
C GLU A 3 2.99 -16.32 23.67
N SER A 4 3.18 -15.58 22.59
CA SER A 4 2.15 -15.42 21.58
C SER A 4 2.09 -16.64 20.68
N MET A 5 0.88 -17.13 20.38
CA MET A 5 0.69 -18.13 19.35
C MET A 5 0.74 -17.52 17.95
N ILE A 6 0.67 -16.19 17.86
CA ILE A 6 0.76 -15.47 16.58
C ILE A 6 2.23 -15.32 16.23
N GLU A 7 2.61 -15.74 15.02
CA GLU A 7 4.00 -15.77 14.56
C GLU A 7 4.31 -14.68 13.55
N GLY A 8 3.29 -13.97 13.07
CA GLY A 8 3.50 -12.88 12.11
C GLY A 8 2.21 -12.42 11.48
N VAL A 9 2.34 -11.57 10.48
CA VAL A 9 1.24 -11.12 9.62
C VAL A 9 1.45 -11.69 8.25
N ASP A 10 0.50 -12.47 7.73
CA ASP A 10 0.63 -13.09 6.42
C ASP A 10 0.37 -12.08 5.30
N PHE A 11 -0.66 -11.27 5.44
CA PHE A 11 -0.95 -10.24 4.45
C PHE A 11 -1.82 -9.14 5.06
N VAL A 12 -1.84 -8.01 4.38
CA VAL A 12 -2.77 -6.91 4.65
C VAL A 12 -3.63 -6.75 3.39
N ALA A 13 -4.95 -6.69 3.56
CA ALA A 13 -5.86 -6.59 2.43
C ALA A 13 -6.30 -5.16 2.18
N VAL A 14 -6.43 -4.80 0.90
CA VAL A 14 -7.09 -3.59 0.45
C VAL A 14 -8.23 -3.97 -0.47
N SER A 15 -9.34 -3.24 -0.40
CA SER A 15 -10.52 -3.53 -1.19
C SER A 15 -10.55 -2.66 -2.45
N THR A 16 -10.97 -3.25 -3.57
CA THR A 16 -11.18 -2.54 -4.83
C THR A 16 -12.55 -2.87 -5.39
N THR A 17 -13.07 -1.99 -6.23
CA THR A 17 -14.25 -2.24 -7.05
C THR A 17 -13.88 -2.56 -8.50
N ASP A 18 -12.58 -2.53 -8.81
CA ASP A 18 -12.07 -2.81 -10.16
C ASP A 18 -10.68 -3.42 -10.03
N LEU A 19 -10.64 -4.75 -10.05
CA LEU A 19 -9.40 -5.49 -9.81
C LEU A 19 -8.30 -5.14 -10.82
N GLU A 20 -8.64 -5.03 -12.10
CA GLU A 20 -7.64 -4.73 -13.12
C GLU A 20 -7.03 -3.33 -12.96
N ARG A 21 -7.85 -2.34 -12.59
CA ARG A 21 -7.36 -0.99 -12.29
C ARG A 21 -6.42 -1.00 -11.09
N ALA A 22 -6.78 -1.73 -10.04
CA ALA A 22 -5.95 -1.85 -8.84
C ALA A 22 -4.62 -2.56 -9.17
N ILE A 23 -4.65 -3.62 -9.97
CA ILE A 23 -3.44 -4.34 -10.38
C ILE A 23 -2.50 -3.42 -11.16
N GLU A 24 -3.02 -2.61 -12.06
CA GLU A 24 -2.23 -1.64 -12.79
C GLU A 24 -1.56 -0.64 -11.84
N PHE A 25 -2.30 -0.16 -10.85
CA PHE A 25 -1.75 0.78 -9.88
C PHE A 25 -0.63 0.16 -9.03
N TYR A 26 -0.90 -0.98 -8.39
CA TYR A 26 0.10 -1.59 -7.50
C TYR A 26 1.26 -2.20 -8.27
N GLY A 27 1.01 -2.79 -9.43
CA GLY A 27 2.04 -3.44 -10.24
C GLY A 27 2.83 -2.48 -11.11
N ASP A 28 2.16 -1.62 -11.87
CA ASP A 28 2.82 -0.75 -12.84
C ASP A 28 3.20 0.59 -12.22
N THR A 29 2.29 1.27 -11.54
CA THR A 29 2.56 2.59 -10.97
C THR A 29 3.47 2.51 -9.76
N LEU A 30 3.18 1.64 -8.80
CA LEU A 30 4.03 1.47 -7.61
C LEU A 30 5.20 0.51 -7.87
N GLY A 31 5.15 -0.28 -8.93
CA GLY A 31 6.24 -1.18 -9.30
C GLY A 31 6.40 -2.40 -8.42
N LEU A 32 5.35 -2.82 -7.71
CA LEU A 32 5.43 -3.98 -6.82
C LEU A 32 5.36 -5.29 -7.62
N GLU A 33 6.09 -6.30 -7.15
CA GLU A 33 6.03 -7.64 -7.74
C GLU A 33 4.68 -8.28 -7.46
N ARG A 34 3.99 -8.71 -8.51
CA ARG A 34 2.74 -9.46 -8.37
C ARG A 34 3.08 -10.94 -8.16
N SER A 35 2.89 -11.43 -6.95
CA SER A 35 3.19 -12.81 -6.57
C SER A 35 2.03 -13.77 -6.85
N VAL A 36 0.78 -13.25 -6.83
CA VAL A 36 -0.42 -14.05 -7.09
C VAL A 36 -1.38 -13.22 -7.94
N TYR A 37 -2.01 -13.89 -8.91
CA TYR A 37 -3.08 -13.29 -9.70
C TYR A 37 -4.14 -14.37 -9.96
N LEU A 38 -5.27 -14.27 -9.28
CA LEU A 38 -6.37 -15.21 -9.40
C LEU A 38 -7.68 -14.43 -9.66
N PRO A 39 -7.87 -13.92 -10.89
CA PRO A 39 -9.05 -13.12 -11.21
C PRO A 39 -10.36 -13.91 -11.06
N GLU A 40 -10.32 -15.22 -11.28
CA GLU A 40 -11.48 -16.10 -11.07
C GLU A 40 -11.86 -16.23 -9.60
N ARG A 41 -10.95 -15.87 -8.69
CA ARG A 41 -11.20 -15.79 -7.24
C ARG A 41 -11.24 -14.36 -6.73
N ASN A 42 -11.13 -13.38 -7.63
CA ASN A 42 -11.32 -11.95 -7.37
C ASN A 42 -10.21 -11.32 -6.52
N TYR A 43 -8.97 -11.80 -6.66
CA TYR A 43 -7.86 -11.16 -5.93
C TYR A 43 -6.51 -11.31 -6.63
N ALA A 44 -5.58 -10.46 -6.20
CA ALA A 44 -4.18 -10.53 -6.55
C ALA A 44 -3.35 -10.16 -5.32
N GLU A 45 -2.09 -10.61 -5.30
CA GLU A 45 -1.17 -10.28 -4.20
C GLU A 45 0.10 -9.65 -4.74
N PHE A 46 0.61 -8.68 -3.99
CA PHE A 46 1.82 -7.93 -4.32
C PHE A 46 2.77 -7.96 -3.15
N GLU A 47 4.07 -8.10 -3.44
CA GLU A 47 5.10 -8.15 -2.41
C GLU A 47 5.76 -6.80 -2.23
N THR A 48 5.89 -6.38 -0.97
CA THR A 48 6.51 -5.08 -0.63
C THR A 48 7.95 -5.24 -0.15
N GLY A 49 8.42 -6.48 -0.04
CA GLY A 49 9.74 -6.79 0.49
C GLY A 49 9.69 -7.42 1.88
N ASN A 50 8.76 -7.04 2.71
CA ASN A 50 8.59 -7.61 4.05
C ASN A 50 7.14 -7.99 4.39
N LEU A 51 6.19 -7.61 3.55
CA LEU A 51 4.77 -7.86 3.80
C LEU A 51 4.04 -7.97 2.47
N THR A 52 3.08 -8.88 2.40
CA THR A 52 2.22 -9.06 1.24
C THR A 52 1.00 -8.14 1.34
N LEU A 53 0.70 -7.43 0.25
CA LEU A 53 -0.56 -6.71 0.08
C LEU A 53 -1.48 -7.57 -0.77
N SER A 54 -2.65 -7.91 -0.25
CA SER A 54 -3.68 -8.64 -0.98
C SER A 54 -4.73 -7.64 -1.47
N VAL A 55 -4.90 -7.55 -2.77
CA VAL A 55 -5.90 -6.66 -3.39
C VAL A 55 -7.11 -7.52 -3.73
N ILE A 56 -8.25 -7.21 -3.12
CA ILE A 56 -9.45 -8.04 -3.26
C ILE A 56 -10.61 -7.24 -3.85
N ASP A 57 -11.35 -7.84 -4.77
CA ASP A 57 -12.64 -7.31 -5.19
C ASP A 57 -13.68 -7.86 -4.19
N ALA A 58 -13.85 -7.14 -3.10
CA ALA A 58 -14.61 -7.61 -1.95
C ALA A 58 -16.06 -7.94 -2.31
N GLU A 59 -16.71 -7.09 -3.09
CA GLU A 59 -18.12 -7.30 -3.45
C GLU A 59 -18.31 -8.59 -4.25
N LYS A 60 -17.40 -8.91 -5.16
CA LYS A 60 -17.46 -10.16 -5.93
C LYS A 60 -17.16 -11.38 -5.07
N MET A 61 -16.55 -11.19 -3.91
CA MET A 61 -16.28 -12.24 -2.95
C MET A 61 -17.42 -12.40 -1.92
N GLY A 62 -18.47 -11.60 -2.06
CA GLY A 62 -19.60 -11.62 -1.12
C GLY A 62 -19.37 -10.81 0.16
N LEU A 63 -18.35 -9.96 0.15
CA LEU A 63 -18.02 -9.09 1.28
C LEU A 63 -18.39 -7.64 0.96
N ALA A 64 -18.49 -6.80 1.97
CA ALA A 64 -18.72 -5.38 1.75
C ALA A 64 -17.44 -4.71 1.26
N HIS A 65 -17.54 -3.87 0.22
CA HIS A 65 -16.44 -3.01 -0.17
C HIS A 65 -16.27 -1.91 0.87
N SER A 66 -15.05 -1.76 1.37
CA SER A 66 -14.73 -0.72 2.34
C SER A 66 -13.29 -0.30 2.17
N VAL A 67 -13.06 1.00 1.94
CA VAL A 67 -11.68 1.51 1.92
C VAL A 67 -11.12 1.52 3.33
N ARG A 68 -9.80 1.43 3.44
CA ARG A 68 -9.13 1.46 4.73
C ARG A 68 -9.29 2.84 5.37
N GLY A 69 -9.38 2.86 6.70
CA GLY A 69 -9.44 4.12 7.45
C GLY A 69 -8.08 4.72 7.73
N GLN A 70 -7.01 3.92 7.69
CA GLN A 70 -5.66 4.35 8.04
C GLN A 70 -4.67 4.06 6.93
N HIS A 71 -3.63 4.89 6.85
CA HIS A 71 -2.58 4.78 5.84
C HIS A 71 -1.73 3.53 6.02
N ILE A 72 -1.39 2.88 4.89
CA ILE A 72 -0.31 1.89 4.86
C ILE A 72 0.97 2.66 4.53
N ALA A 73 1.97 2.57 5.40
CA ALA A 73 3.24 3.26 5.22
C ALA A 73 4.17 2.38 4.37
N LEU A 74 4.47 2.84 3.17
CA LEU A 74 5.36 2.15 2.24
C LEU A 74 6.77 2.73 2.40
N HIS A 75 7.72 1.89 2.76
CA HIS A 75 9.10 2.33 2.97
C HIS A 75 9.77 2.66 1.63
N VAL A 76 10.39 3.83 1.56
CA VAL A 76 11.26 4.23 0.46
C VAL A 76 12.54 4.83 1.02
N ALA A 77 13.60 4.80 0.23
CA ALA A 77 14.88 5.36 0.67
C ALA A 77 14.88 6.90 0.68
N ASP A 78 14.10 7.50 -0.21
CA ASP A 78 14.03 8.97 -0.37
C ASP A 78 12.60 9.36 -0.73
N VAL A 79 11.89 9.95 0.23
CA VAL A 79 10.48 10.31 0.05
C VAL A 79 10.29 11.37 -1.04
N GLN A 80 11.17 12.38 -1.09
CA GLN A 80 11.08 13.45 -2.09
C GLN A 80 11.23 12.88 -3.51
N ALA A 81 12.25 12.06 -3.72
CA ALA A 81 12.52 11.47 -5.03
C ALA A 81 11.40 10.51 -5.46
N ALA A 82 10.93 9.67 -4.54
CA ALA A 82 9.84 8.73 -4.82
C ALA A 82 8.54 9.47 -5.15
N ARG A 83 8.23 10.52 -4.40
CA ARG A 83 7.05 11.35 -4.65
C ARG A 83 7.11 11.95 -6.06
N LYS A 84 8.26 12.52 -6.43
CA LYS A 84 8.42 13.14 -7.74
C LYS A 84 8.17 12.12 -8.86
N GLN A 85 8.74 10.93 -8.71
CA GLN A 85 8.55 9.87 -9.70
C GLN A 85 7.08 9.47 -9.82
N LEU A 86 6.38 9.30 -8.70
CA LEU A 86 4.97 8.93 -8.73
C LEU A 86 4.10 10.07 -9.28
N GLU A 87 4.44 11.32 -9.00
CA GLU A 87 3.73 12.47 -9.59
C GLU A 87 3.88 12.49 -11.12
N GLU A 88 5.05 12.13 -11.64
CA GLU A 88 5.28 11.99 -13.08
C GLU A 88 4.40 10.87 -13.67
N ASP A 89 4.08 9.85 -12.88
CA ASP A 89 3.21 8.75 -13.27
C ASP A 89 1.72 9.04 -13.01
N GLY A 90 1.40 10.27 -12.62
CA GLY A 90 0.01 10.72 -12.46
C GLY A 90 -0.56 10.60 -11.05
N VAL A 91 0.24 10.21 -10.07
CA VAL A 91 -0.23 10.13 -8.68
C VAL A 91 -0.33 11.53 -8.09
N GLN A 92 -1.46 11.81 -7.43
CA GLN A 92 -1.68 13.08 -6.74
C GLN A 92 -1.47 12.88 -5.24
N PHE A 93 -0.64 13.73 -4.65
CA PHE A 93 -0.36 13.70 -3.22
C PHE A 93 -1.17 14.75 -2.48
N GLN A 94 -1.47 14.45 -1.21
CA GLN A 94 -2.19 15.36 -0.32
C GLN A 94 -1.18 16.18 0.46
N GLY A 95 -1.14 17.48 0.22
CA GLY A 95 -0.22 18.38 0.91
C GLY A 95 1.24 18.16 0.52
N ASP A 96 2.11 18.78 1.30
CA ASP A 96 3.56 18.70 1.11
C ASP A 96 4.15 17.48 1.82
N VAL A 97 5.41 17.18 1.54
CA VAL A 97 6.16 16.21 2.33
C VAL A 97 6.20 16.69 3.78
N PHE A 98 5.81 15.81 4.68
CA PHE A 98 5.73 16.12 6.10
C PHE A 98 6.96 15.58 6.82
N ASP A 99 7.57 16.42 7.64
CA ASP A 99 8.72 16.03 8.46
C ASP A 99 8.28 16.01 9.94
N THR A 100 8.31 14.81 10.53
CA THR A 100 7.90 14.64 11.94
C THR A 100 8.99 15.01 12.94
N GLY A 101 10.21 15.28 12.44
CA GLY A 101 11.39 15.42 13.30
C GLY A 101 12.22 14.15 13.41
N VAL A 102 11.67 13.02 12.95
CA VAL A 102 12.37 11.72 12.90
C VAL A 102 12.11 10.98 11.59
N CYS A 103 11.04 11.34 10.87
CA CYS A 103 10.62 10.67 9.64
C CYS A 103 10.18 11.68 8.60
N HIS A 104 10.30 11.31 7.31
CA HIS A 104 9.61 11.99 6.22
C HIS A 104 8.44 11.14 5.77
N MET A 105 7.33 11.75 5.38
CA MET A 105 6.19 11.05 4.81
C MET A 105 5.46 11.92 3.79
N ALA A 106 4.83 11.26 2.82
CA ALA A 106 4.01 11.90 1.81
C ALA A 106 2.74 11.07 1.62
N LEU A 107 1.58 11.70 1.66
CA LEU A 107 0.29 11.03 1.71
C LEU A 107 -0.37 10.99 0.34
N PHE A 108 -0.93 9.85 -0.03
CA PHE A 108 -1.68 9.67 -1.26
C PHE A 108 -2.69 8.53 -1.09
N THR A 109 -3.43 8.24 -2.14
CA THR A 109 -4.38 7.12 -2.12
C THR A 109 -4.20 6.25 -3.35
N ASP A 110 -4.67 5.00 -3.25
CA ASP A 110 -4.83 4.18 -4.45
C ASP A 110 -6.09 4.62 -5.22
N PRO A 111 -6.39 4.03 -6.40
CA PRO A 111 -7.55 4.45 -7.20
C PRO A 111 -8.90 4.28 -6.51
N ASP A 112 -9.01 3.42 -5.51
CA ASP A 112 -10.25 3.22 -4.75
C ASP A 112 -10.36 4.14 -3.53
N GLY A 113 -9.31 4.92 -3.25
CA GLY A 113 -9.28 5.81 -2.09
C GLY A 113 -8.66 5.18 -0.85
N ASN A 114 -8.06 3.99 -0.96
CA ASN A 114 -7.33 3.41 0.16
C ASN A 114 -6.12 4.28 0.49
N PRO A 115 -5.99 4.76 1.74
CA PRO A 115 -4.92 5.68 2.08
C PRO A 115 -3.56 4.98 2.15
N LEU A 116 -2.57 5.60 1.54
CA LEU A 116 -1.20 5.13 1.49
C LEU A 116 -0.27 6.29 1.85
N MET A 117 0.96 5.98 2.23
CA MET A 117 1.99 7.01 2.39
C MET A 117 3.34 6.46 1.97
N LEU A 118 4.19 7.34 1.45
CA LEU A 118 5.62 7.08 1.35
C LEU A 118 6.23 7.44 2.70
N HIS A 119 7.16 6.64 3.18
CA HIS A 119 7.71 6.82 4.52
C HIS A 119 9.20 6.48 4.56
N HIS A 120 9.96 7.30 5.27
CA HIS A 120 11.37 7.04 5.56
C HIS A 120 11.71 7.59 6.94
N ARG A 121 12.18 6.72 7.82
CA ARG A 121 12.69 7.15 9.12
C ARG A 121 14.18 7.46 8.97
N TYR A 122 14.55 8.72 9.15
CA TYR A 122 15.94 9.13 9.02
C TYR A 122 16.69 9.17 10.38
N ALA A 123 15.96 9.21 11.48
CA ALA A 123 16.55 9.21 12.81
C ALA A 123 16.61 7.77 13.36
N PRO A 124 17.68 7.41 14.07
CA PRO A 124 17.78 6.08 14.65
C PRO A 124 16.70 5.85 15.72
N ARG A 125 16.27 4.61 15.86
CA ARG A 125 15.39 4.21 16.96
C ARG A 125 16.20 4.15 18.25
N SER A 126 15.64 4.68 19.31
CA SER A 126 16.27 4.61 20.63
C SER A 126 15.90 3.32 21.35
#